data_8b5fde9ccae40c713689cbe08d5d3e13
#
_entry.id   8b5fde9ccae40c713689cbe08d5d3e13
#
_cell.length_a   1.000
_cell.length_b   1.000
_cell.length_c   1.000
_cell.angle_alpha   90.00
_cell.angle_beta   90.00
_cell.angle_gamma   90.00
#
_symmetry.space_group_name_H-M   'P 1'
#
loop_
_entity.id
_entity.type
_entity.pdbx_description
1 polymer ?
#
loop_
_entity_poly.entity_id
_entity_poly.type
_entity_poly.pdbx_seq_one_letter_code
_entity_poly.pdbx_strand_id
1 'polypeptide(L)'
;MLTTSTRQKTCDLATLAIDLIDQAGCEYGDIRFCTYRNQTLHAHDHSLSHLTDHQKSGFGVRVLLKGAWGFAASYRQTPEELIRMVNLAIEIAKGSRLCQQNPVRLVPVKAYQDTYITPIKIDPFSIPISEKANLLLTINDRLLQYQEQGIRKANSYLQFNQENKLFASTEGSLIEQTIYRSYSGYRCTAVANGDAQSRSYERPPLNLGYEHIDQTDLLSQIERVAEEALEKVYAPKGPSGIQSTLILKPTNLYLTIHESVGHPTELDRVYGYESNFAGTSFATTDQLGTLQYAAPWINFKCDRTQPAGRSTIGYDDEGVPSQEWYVVKEGILVDYLTDRETAYRLGKSSSKGCAFADSWSSLPMVRIPNLGLEPGPIGGSHTATLAEMIADTKEGILIDGIGSFSIDQQRRNFQFGGDGFWQIKNGKIVGMLKDVTYHAMTTDFWNQVDAIGPASEWQQCGTNMCGKGEPLQIAQMTHACVPVRVQNINIGG
;
A
#
# COMPACT_ATOMS: atom_id res chain seq x y z
N MET A 1 23.04 -9.11 0.68
CA MET A 1 23.79 -8.22 1.61
C MET A 1 24.92 -7.58 0.86
N LEU A 2 25.26 -6.34 1.19
CA LEU A 2 26.47 -5.69 0.68
C LEU A 2 27.70 -6.47 1.18
N THR A 3 28.76 -6.53 0.37
CA THR A 3 30.04 -7.09 0.86
C THR A 3 30.57 -6.23 2.01
N THR A 4 31.36 -6.81 2.91
CA THR A 4 31.95 -6.07 4.05
C THR A 4 32.69 -4.81 3.59
N SER A 5 33.45 -4.89 2.48
CA SER A 5 34.18 -3.74 1.89
C SER A 5 33.22 -2.66 1.36
N THR A 6 32.13 -3.04 0.70
CA THR A 6 31.13 -2.07 0.20
C THR A 6 30.40 -1.40 1.35
N ARG A 7 30.04 -2.15 2.39
CA ARG A 7 29.41 -1.64 3.61
C ARG A 7 30.29 -0.60 4.30
N GLN A 8 31.58 -0.92 4.53
CA GLN A 8 32.50 0.01 5.18
C GLN A 8 32.62 1.32 4.40
N LYS A 9 32.81 1.24 3.07
CA LYS A 9 32.87 2.43 2.21
C LYS A 9 31.61 3.29 2.32
N THR A 10 30.44 2.67 2.38
CA THR A 10 29.17 3.40 2.49
C THR A 10 29.03 4.08 3.86
N CYS A 11 29.47 3.41 4.94
CA CYS A 11 29.51 4.01 6.28
C CYS A 11 30.47 5.19 6.35
N ASP A 12 31.67 5.08 5.73
CA ASP A 12 32.66 6.18 5.70
C ASP A 12 32.10 7.40 4.96
N LEU A 13 31.40 7.18 3.84
CA LEU A 13 30.71 8.26 3.11
C LEU A 13 29.56 8.87 3.92
N ALA A 14 28.81 8.06 4.65
CA ALA A 14 27.73 8.56 5.51
C ALA A 14 28.29 9.45 6.63
N THR A 15 29.36 9.00 7.30
CA THR A 15 30.06 9.80 8.32
C THR A 15 30.55 11.13 7.73
N LEU A 16 31.21 11.11 6.58
CA LEU A 16 31.67 12.34 5.90
C LEU A 16 30.50 13.31 5.62
N ALA A 17 29.36 12.80 5.16
CA ALA A 17 28.18 13.65 4.91
C ALA A 17 27.67 14.31 6.19
N ILE A 18 27.54 13.55 7.27
CA ILE A 18 27.06 14.05 8.56
C ILE A 18 28.02 15.13 9.12
N ASP A 19 29.34 14.88 9.08
CA ASP A 19 30.34 15.84 9.53
C ASP A 19 30.26 17.18 8.75
N LEU A 20 30.06 17.11 7.43
CA LEU A 20 29.93 18.31 6.59
C LEU A 20 28.65 19.09 6.90
N ILE A 21 27.53 18.40 7.16
CA ILE A 21 26.26 19.01 7.52
C ILE A 21 26.36 19.71 8.89
N ASP A 22 26.98 19.07 9.87
CA ASP A 22 27.20 19.65 11.20
C ASP A 22 28.12 20.87 11.14
N GLN A 23 29.24 20.79 10.38
CA GLN A 23 30.14 21.92 10.16
C GLN A 23 29.46 23.10 9.48
N ALA A 24 28.44 22.86 8.65
CA ALA A 24 27.66 23.92 8.02
C ALA A 24 26.63 24.57 8.95
N GLY A 25 26.47 24.06 10.19
CA GLY A 25 25.53 24.60 11.19
C GLY A 25 24.07 24.35 10.85
N CYS A 26 23.76 23.25 10.16
CA CYS A 26 22.39 22.83 9.92
C CYS A 26 21.72 22.35 11.21
N GLU A 27 20.43 22.61 11.37
CA GLU A 27 19.64 22.20 12.54
C GLU A 27 19.42 20.68 12.56
N TYR A 28 19.39 20.07 11.38
CA TYR A 28 19.24 18.63 11.14
C TYR A 28 19.74 18.29 9.74
N GLY A 29 20.22 17.08 9.58
CA GLY A 29 20.46 16.49 8.28
C GLY A 29 20.49 14.98 8.31
N ASP A 30 20.13 14.38 7.20
CA ASP A 30 20.18 12.94 6.99
C ASP A 30 20.73 12.60 5.61
N ILE A 31 21.24 11.37 5.50
CA ILE A 31 21.64 10.77 4.24
C ILE A 31 21.11 9.35 4.15
N ARG A 32 20.63 8.98 2.96
CA ARG A 32 20.17 7.63 2.65
C ARG A 32 20.93 7.10 1.44
N PHE A 33 21.69 6.03 1.63
CA PHE A 33 22.24 5.23 0.55
C PHE A 33 21.28 4.08 0.27
N CYS A 34 20.81 3.96 -0.96
CA CYS A 34 19.89 2.89 -1.33
C CYS A 34 20.41 2.11 -2.52
N THR A 35 20.19 0.79 -2.48
CA THR A 35 20.38 -0.11 -3.61
C THR A 35 19.11 -0.93 -3.78
N TYR A 36 18.54 -0.91 -4.97
CA TYR A 36 17.34 -1.66 -5.34
C TYR A 36 17.68 -2.71 -6.38
N ARG A 37 17.24 -3.95 -6.19
CA ARG A 37 17.19 -4.98 -7.22
C ARG A 37 15.74 -5.32 -7.51
N ASN A 38 15.34 -5.18 -8.76
CA ASN A 38 13.97 -5.46 -9.20
C ASN A 38 14.02 -6.52 -10.29
N GLN A 39 13.22 -7.57 -10.12
CA GLN A 39 13.01 -8.60 -11.12
C GLN A 39 11.52 -8.73 -11.40
N THR A 40 11.13 -8.60 -12.65
CA THR A 40 9.74 -8.67 -13.10
C THR A 40 9.64 -9.62 -14.30
N LEU A 41 8.70 -10.56 -14.23
CA LEU A 41 8.37 -11.46 -15.31
C LEU A 41 6.86 -11.34 -15.61
N HIS A 42 6.51 -11.21 -16.88
CA HIS A 42 5.12 -11.30 -17.34
C HIS A 42 5.03 -12.31 -18.47
N ALA A 43 4.00 -13.14 -18.43
CA ALA A 43 3.62 -13.99 -19.56
C ALA A 43 2.24 -13.53 -20.08
N HIS A 44 2.11 -13.56 -21.41
CA HIS A 44 0.88 -13.32 -22.14
C HIS A 44 0.63 -14.52 -23.03
N ASP A 45 -0.50 -15.17 -22.86
CA ASP A 45 -0.86 -16.41 -23.51
C ASP A 45 0.28 -17.43 -23.44
N HIS A 46 0.81 -17.93 -24.53
CA HIS A 46 1.84 -18.97 -24.56
C HIS A 46 3.28 -18.44 -24.56
N SER A 47 3.51 -17.16 -24.24
CA SER A 47 4.84 -16.56 -24.34
C SER A 47 5.20 -15.67 -23.17
N LEU A 48 6.48 -15.63 -22.81
CA LEU A 48 7.02 -14.63 -21.90
C LEU A 48 7.07 -13.28 -22.64
N SER A 49 6.23 -12.34 -22.20
CA SER A 49 6.07 -11.04 -22.86
C SER A 49 7.02 -9.96 -22.31
N HIS A 50 7.48 -10.13 -21.06
CA HIS A 50 8.37 -9.17 -20.42
C HIS A 50 9.25 -9.87 -19.38
N LEU A 51 10.53 -9.50 -19.40
CA LEU A 51 11.51 -9.90 -18.40
C LEU A 51 12.47 -8.76 -18.13
N THR A 52 12.57 -8.36 -16.85
CA THR A 52 13.61 -7.46 -16.39
C THR A 52 14.25 -7.99 -15.09
N ASP A 53 15.56 -7.84 -14.98
CA ASP A 53 16.31 -7.98 -13.74
C ASP A 53 17.36 -6.87 -13.74
N HIS A 54 17.16 -5.85 -12.92
CA HIS A 54 18.03 -4.69 -12.90
C HIS A 54 18.31 -4.23 -11.48
N GLN A 55 19.48 -3.59 -11.32
CA GLN A 55 19.89 -2.98 -10.07
C GLN A 55 20.14 -1.50 -10.27
N LYS A 56 19.70 -0.69 -9.29
CA LYS A 56 19.94 0.76 -9.24
C LYS A 56 20.46 1.11 -7.85
N SER A 57 21.41 2.04 -7.77
CA SER A 57 21.94 2.53 -6.50
C SER A 57 22.24 4.03 -6.56
N GLY A 58 22.20 4.67 -5.41
CA GLY A 58 22.50 6.09 -5.26
C GLY A 58 22.33 6.52 -3.82
N PHE A 59 22.44 7.82 -3.60
CA PHE A 59 22.21 8.43 -2.30
C PHE A 59 21.45 9.75 -2.42
N GLY A 60 20.70 10.10 -1.36
CA GLY A 60 20.06 11.38 -1.18
C GLY A 60 20.45 12.01 0.15
N VAL A 61 20.74 13.30 0.13
CA VAL A 61 21.08 14.12 1.29
C VAL A 61 19.96 15.12 1.52
N ARG A 62 19.46 15.19 2.74
CA ARG A 62 18.45 16.17 3.16
C ARG A 62 19.00 16.99 4.32
N VAL A 63 18.84 18.30 4.28
CA VAL A 63 19.29 19.22 5.33
C VAL A 63 18.18 20.17 5.73
N LEU A 64 18.11 20.49 7.02
CA LEU A 64 17.25 21.54 7.57
C LEU A 64 18.13 22.70 8.03
N LEU A 65 17.98 23.86 7.40
CA LEU A 65 18.74 25.05 7.72
C LEU A 65 17.81 26.26 7.91
N LYS A 66 17.82 26.84 9.11
CA LYS A 66 16.95 27.96 9.51
C LYS A 66 15.47 27.70 9.22
N GLY A 67 15.05 26.44 9.53
CA GLY A 67 13.68 25.97 9.34
C GLY A 67 13.29 25.71 7.88
N ALA A 68 14.21 25.63 6.93
CA ALA A 68 13.95 25.32 5.53
C ALA A 68 14.67 24.04 5.07
N TRP A 69 13.95 23.22 4.31
CA TRP A 69 14.50 22.01 3.73
C TRP A 69 15.30 22.27 2.46
N GLY A 70 16.42 21.58 2.33
CA GLY A 70 17.16 21.40 1.09
C GLY A 70 17.44 19.92 0.84
N PHE A 71 17.41 19.52 -0.42
CA PHE A 71 17.62 18.12 -0.83
C PHE A 71 18.43 18.07 -2.11
N ALA A 72 19.38 17.14 -2.16
CA ALA A 72 20.13 16.81 -3.36
C ALA A 72 20.46 15.32 -3.39
N ALA A 73 20.58 14.74 -4.58
CA ALA A 73 20.77 13.31 -4.74
C ALA A 73 21.65 12.98 -5.95
N SER A 74 22.38 11.86 -5.87
CA SER A 74 23.21 11.38 -6.96
C SER A 74 23.34 9.85 -6.98
N TYR A 75 23.54 9.29 -8.17
CA TYR A 75 23.89 7.89 -8.35
C TYR A 75 25.42 7.63 -8.18
N ARG A 76 26.24 8.68 -8.20
CA ARG A 76 27.70 8.57 -8.09
C ARG A 76 28.13 8.58 -6.64
N GLN A 77 28.49 7.43 -6.08
CA GLN A 77 28.88 7.26 -4.68
C GLN A 77 30.40 7.44 -4.50
N THR A 78 30.89 8.68 -4.69
CA THR A 78 32.27 9.08 -4.43
C THR A 78 32.33 10.24 -3.45
N PRO A 79 33.46 10.43 -2.72
CA PRO A 79 33.62 11.55 -1.77
C PRO A 79 33.39 12.93 -2.42
N GLU A 80 33.91 13.15 -3.62
CA GLU A 80 33.82 14.43 -4.34
C GLU A 80 32.34 14.74 -4.69
N GLU A 81 31.61 13.75 -5.18
CA GLU A 81 30.21 13.92 -5.52
C GLU A 81 29.35 14.09 -4.26
N LEU A 82 29.69 13.38 -3.18
CA LEU A 82 29.03 13.54 -1.89
C LEU A 82 29.15 14.98 -1.38
N ILE A 83 30.38 15.54 -1.35
CA ILE A 83 30.65 16.92 -0.95
C ILE A 83 29.84 17.89 -1.82
N ARG A 84 29.79 17.66 -3.13
CA ARG A 84 29.01 18.46 -4.06
C ARG A 84 27.52 18.42 -3.74
N MET A 85 26.95 17.25 -3.41
CA MET A 85 25.52 17.10 -3.09
C MET A 85 25.17 17.70 -1.73
N VAL A 86 26.02 17.54 -0.70
CA VAL A 86 25.81 18.21 0.60
C VAL A 86 25.78 19.72 0.42
N ASN A 87 26.75 20.30 -0.29
CA ASN A 87 26.78 21.73 -0.55
C ASN A 87 25.56 22.20 -1.34
N LEU A 88 25.13 21.43 -2.36
CA LEU A 88 23.94 21.74 -3.15
C LEU A 88 22.67 21.73 -2.28
N ALA A 89 22.49 20.73 -1.41
CA ALA A 89 21.37 20.67 -0.49
C ALA A 89 21.34 21.89 0.45
N ILE A 90 22.50 22.31 0.97
CA ILE A 90 22.62 23.50 1.82
C ILE A 90 22.23 24.77 1.04
N GLU A 91 22.69 24.94 -0.20
CA GLU A 91 22.32 26.10 -1.03
C GLU A 91 20.82 26.11 -1.38
N ILE A 92 20.23 24.93 -1.65
CA ILE A 92 18.77 24.80 -1.84
C ILE A 92 18.03 25.20 -0.56
N ALA A 93 18.46 24.76 0.62
CA ALA A 93 17.85 25.17 1.89
C ALA A 93 17.90 26.69 2.10
N LYS A 94 19.05 27.32 1.80
CA LYS A 94 19.18 28.79 1.84
C LYS A 94 18.21 29.49 0.88
N GLY A 95 18.03 28.95 -0.33
CA GLY A 95 17.08 29.49 -1.32
C GLY A 95 15.63 29.30 -0.87
N SER A 96 15.28 28.08 -0.41
CA SER A 96 13.94 27.75 0.08
C SER A 96 13.52 28.64 1.26
N ARG A 97 14.46 29.01 2.12
CA ARG A 97 14.22 29.91 3.26
C ARG A 97 13.64 31.27 2.84
N LEU A 98 13.99 31.77 1.66
CA LEU A 98 13.50 33.06 1.17
C LEU A 98 12.01 33.06 0.83
N CYS A 99 11.45 31.91 0.50
CA CYS A 99 10.04 31.75 0.11
C CYS A 99 9.18 31.16 1.23
N GLN A 100 9.79 30.69 2.31
CA GLN A 100 9.10 29.96 3.38
C GLN A 100 8.39 30.92 4.34
N GLN A 101 7.11 30.65 4.58
CA GLN A 101 6.29 31.41 5.53
C GLN A 101 6.42 30.88 6.98
N ASN A 102 6.39 29.57 7.16
CA ASN A 102 6.45 28.92 8.46
C ASN A 102 7.70 28.05 8.55
N PRO A 103 8.60 28.29 9.53
CA PRO A 103 9.77 27.43 9.74
C PRO A 103 9.38 26.01 10.08
N VAL A 104 10.01 25.04 9.41
CA VAL A 104 9.92 23.62 9.78
C VAL A 104 10.53 23.38 11.13
N ARG A 105 9.88 22.56 11.94
CA ARG A 105 10.39 22.02 13.19
C ARG A 105 10.06 20.54 13.28
N LEU A 106 10.96 19.78 13.87
CA LEU A 106 10.84 18.31 13.98
C LEU A 106 10.59 17.90 15.43
N VAL A 107 9.70 16.94 15.65
CA VAL A 107 9.67 16.26 16.95
C VAL A 107 10.97 15.45 17.11
N PRO A 108 11.51 15.34 18.35
CA PRO A 108 12.74 14.59 18.59
C PRO A 108 12.55 13.10 18.31
N VAL A 109 13.64 12.44 17.92
CA VAL A 109 13.75 10.98 17.83
C VAL A 109 15.02 10.53 18.54
N LYS A 110 14.97 9.38 19.19
CA LYS A 110 16.17 8.78 19.79
C LYS A 110 17.11 8.31 18.67
N ALA A 111 18.42 8.46 18.86
CA ALA A 111 19.42 7.87 17.98
C ALA A 111 19.38 6.33 18.06
N TYR A 112 19.41 5.67 16.91
CA TYR A 112 19.47 4.22 16.79
C TYR A 112 20.67 3.78 15.95
N GLN A 113 21.36 2.75 16.43
CA GLN A 113 22.37 2.03 15.66
C GLN A 113 21.90 0.58 15.56
N ASP A 114 21.25 0.25 14.44
CA ASP A 114 20.49 -0.99 14.33
C ASP A 114 20.48 -1.54 12.89
N THR A 115 20.10 -2.81 12.79
CA THR A 115 19.94 -3.51 11.51
C THR A 115 18.61 -4.23 11.47
N TYR A 116 17.83 -4.00 10.43
CA TYR A 116 16.58 -4.72 10.16
C TYR A 116 16.68 -5.49 8.85
N ILE A 117 16.26 -6.75 8.86
CA ILE A 117 16.20 -7.60 7.67
C ILE A 117 14.81 -8.26 7.63
N THR A 118 14.12 -8.13 6.50
CA THR A 118 12.88 -8.90 6.28
C THR A 118 13.15 -10.38 6.46
N PRO A 119 12.44 -11.08 7.37
CA PRO A 119 12.61 -12.52 7.54
C PRO A 119 12.08 -13.25 6.31
N ILE A 120 12.99 -13.82 5.51
CA ILE A 120 12.70 -14.65 4.36
C ILE A 120 13.26 -16.06 4.55
N LYS A 121 12.61 -17.06 3.94
CA LYS A 121 13.10 -18.43 3.91
C LYS A 121 13.91 -18.73 2.65
N ILE A 122 13.51 -18.16 1.51
CA ILE A 122 14.10 -18.44 0.21
C ILE A 122 14.36 -17.09 -0.48
N ASP A 123 15.63 -16.80 -0.80
CA ASP A 123 15.99 -15.63 -1.58
C ASP A 123 15.36 -15.74 -2.99
N PRO A 124 14.47 -14.84 -3.39
CA PRO A 124 13.82 -14.91 -4.69
C PRO A 124 14.80 -14.78 -5.86
N PHE A 125 15.95 -14.17 -5.66
CA PHE A 125 16.97 -13.99 -6.69
C PHE A 125 17.90 -15.23 -6.84
N SER A 126 17.79 -16.21 -5.94
CA SER A 126 18.49 -17.50 -6.06
C SER A 126 17.75 -18.49 -6.98
N ILE A 127 16.46 -18.26 -7.26
CA ILE A 127 15.65 -19.11 -8.11
C ILE A 127 15.91 -18.80 -9.58
N PRO A 128 16.19 -19.83 -10.41
CA PRO A 128 16.43 -19.61 -11.85
C PRO A 128 15.26 -18.92 -12.55
N ILE A 129 15.57 -18.01 -13.46
CA ILE A 129 14.56 -17.32 -14.28
C ILE A 129 13.72 -18.31 -15.10
N SER A 130 14.33 -19.40 -15.58
CA SER A 130 13.64 -20.46 -16.32
C SER A 130 12.54 -21.14 -15.50
N GLU A 131 12.77 -21.38 -14.20
CA GLU A 131 11.77 -21.96 -13.29
C GLU A 131 10.56 -21.01 -13.12
N LYS A 132 10.83 -19.72 -12.91
CA LYS A 132 9.81 -18.67 -12.80
C LYS A 132 9.01 -18.52 -14.09
N ALA A 133 9.69 -18.52 -15.24
CA ALA A 133 9.04 -18.45 -16.55
C ALA A 133 8.15 -19.66 -16.80
N ASN A 134 8.64 -20.87 -16.49
CA ASN A 134 7.87 -22.11 -16.64
C ASN A 134 6.60 -22.10 -15.79
N LEU A 135 6.64 -21.57 -14.56
CA LEU A 135 5.44 -21.43 -13.73
C LEU A 135 4.40 -20.53 -14.42
N LEU A 136 4.81 -19.36 -14.92
CA LEU A 136 3.90 -18.44 -15.60
C LEU A 136 3.27 -19.06 -16.86
N LEU A 137 4.08 -19.71 -17.68
CA LEU A 137 3.58 -20.40 -18.89
C LEU A 137 2.62 -21.55 -18.51
N THR A 138 2.93 -22.34 -17.45
CA THR A 138 2.03 -23.37 -16.94
C THR A 138 0.68 -22.81 -16.49
N ILE A 139 0.67 -21.67 -15.81
CA ILE A 139 -0.57 -20.99 -15.40
C ILE A 139 -1.38 -20.61 -16.63
N ASN A 140 -0.75 -19.92 -17.60
CA ASN A 140 -1.43 -19.47 -18.79
C ASN A 140 -1.94 -20.62 -19.64
N ASP A 141 -1.14 -21.67 -19.84
CA ASP A 141 -1.54 -22.86 -20.62
C ASP A 141 -2.76 -23.55 -19.98
N ARG A 142 -2.82 -23.65 -18.66
CA ARG A 142 -4.01 -24.21 -17.98
C ARG A 142 -5.25 -23.33 -18.12
N LEU A 143 -5.12 -22.00 -18.04
CA LEU A 143 -6.23 -21.08 -18.30
C LEU A 143 -6.73 -21.20 -19.74
N LEU A 144 -5.81 -21.36 -20.72
CA LEU A 144 -6.14 -21.47 -22.14
C LEU A 144 -6.71 -22.84 -22.54
N GLN A 145 -6.68 -23.85 -21.63
CA GLN A 145 -7.45 -25.09 -21.84
C GLN A 145 -8.96 -24.84 -21.97
N TYR A 146 -9.46 -23.71 -21.44
CA TYR A 146 -10.84 -23.25 -21.58
C TYR A 146 -11.09 -22.39 -22.83
N GLN A 147 -10.17 -22.41 -23.82
CA GLN A 147 -10.27 -21.58 -25.02
C GLN A 147 -11.50 -21.90 -25.86
N GLU A 148 -11.85 -23.16 -26.01
CA GLU A 148 -13.04 -23.58 -26.76
C GLU A 148 -14.34 -23.11 -26.10
N GLN A 149 -14.33 -22.94 -24.78
CA GLN A 149 -15.46 -22.48 -23.98
C GLN A 149 -15.60 -20.95 -23.98
N GLY A 150 -14.57 -20.20 -24.39
CA GLY A 150 -14.63 -18.74 -24.49
C GLY A 150 -13.49 -17.97 -23.86
N ILE A 151 -12.55 -18.56 -23.12
CA ILE A 151 -11.35 -17.88 -22.65
C ILE A 151 -10.48 -17.51 -23.87
N ARG A 152 -10.12 -16.25 -23.99
CA ARG A 152 -9.36 -15.74 -25.14
C ARG A 152 -8.01 -15.15 -24.79
N LYS A 153 -7.78 -14.81 -23.53
CA LYS A 153 -6.51 -14.25 -23.05
C LYS A 153 -6.19 -14.79 -21.67
N ALA A 154 -4.91 -15.07 -21.45
CA ALA A 154 -4.33 -15.39 -20.17
C ALA A 154 -3.09 -14.51 -19.92
N ASN A 155 -3.00 -13.91 -18.74
CA ASN A 155 -1.85 -13.11 -18.33
C ASN A 155 -1.44 -13.53 -16.94
N SER A 156 -0.15 -13.69 -16.72
CA SER A 156 0.41 -13.99 -15.40
C SER A 156 1.69 -13.21 -15.16
N TYR A 157 2.02 -12.99 -13.88
CA TYR A 157 3.18 -12.20 -13.52
C TYR A 157 3.79 -12.63 -12.18
N LEU A 158 5.10 -12.40 -12.08
CA LEU A 158 5.89 -12.46 -10.85
C LEU A 158 6.70 -11.18 -10.72
N GLN A 159 6.75 -10.63 -9.51
CA GLN A 159 7.56 -9.45 -9.18
C GLN A 159 8.31 -9.67 -7.88
N PHE A 160 9.61 -9.35 -7.90
CA PHE A 160 10.49 -9.44 -6.75
C PHE A 160 11.27 -8.14 -6.62
N ASN A 161 11.35 -7.61 -5.41
CA ASN A 161 12.12 -6.43 -5.09
C ASN A 161 12.97 -6.69 -3.85
N GLN A 162 14.23 -6.28 -3.91
CA GLN A 162 15.11 -6.17 -2.76
C GLN A 162 15.56 -4.71 -2.63
N GLU A 163 15.38 -4.15 -1.46
CA GLU A 163 15.87 -2.83 -1.09
C GLU A 163 16.91 -2.96 0.02
N ASN A 164 18.12 -2.44 -0.22
CA ASN A 164 19.13 -2.27 0.82
C ASN A 164 19.29 -0.77 1.07
N LYS A 165 19.10 -0.34 2.31
CA LYS A 165 19.15 1.05 2.72
C LYS A 165 20.08 1.21 3.92
N LEU A 166 20.97 2.20 3.84
CA LEU A 166 21.70 2.72 4.99
C LEU A 166 21.23 4.17 5.21
N PHE A 167 20.72 4.44 6.40
CA PHE A 167 20.30 5.76 6.85
C PHE A 167 21.26 6.25 7.93
N ALA A 168 21.70 7.52 7.84
CA ALA A 168 22.44 8.18 8.91
C ALA A 168 21.91 9.60 9.10
N SER A 169 21.93 10.11 10.33
CA SER A 169 21.49 11.47 10.68
C SER A 169 22.43 12.18 11.63
N THR A 170 22.39 13.51 11.63
CA THR A 170 23.13 14.37 12.59
C THR A 170 22.70 14.15 14.04
N GLU A 171 21.57 13.50 14.28
CA GLU A 171 21.14 13.08 15.63
C GLU A 171 21.81 11.78 16.12
N GLY A 172 22.70 11.20 15.31
CA GLY A 172 23.51 10.03 15.68
C GLY A 172 22.92 8.68 15.29
N SER A 173 21.84 8.64 14.52
CA SER A 173 21.34 7.37 13.99
C SER A 173 22.21 6.82 12.87
N LEU A 174 22.40 5.49 12.87
CA LEU A 174 22.99 4.70 11.78
C LEU A 174 22.20 3.39 11.64
N ILE A 175 21.35 3.30 10.65
CA ILE A 175 20.38 2.23 10.50
C ILE A 175 20.54 1.55 9.15
N GLU A 176 20.70 0.24 9.15
CA GLU A 176 20.74 -0.58 7.95
C GLU A 176 19.47 -1.39 7.81
N GLN A 177 18.85 -1.38 6.62
CA GLN A 177 17.65 -2.17 6.37
C GLN A 177 17.77 -2.94 5.06
N THR A 178 17.39 -4.22 5.08
CA THR A 178 17.22 -5.04 3.88
C THR A 178 15.78 -5.53 3.82
N ILE A 179 15.05 -5.05 2.82
CA ILE A 179 13.63 -5.36 2.64
C ILE A 179 13.47 -6.23 1.40
N TYR A 180 12.80 -7.37 1.54
CA TYR A 180 12.40 -8.21 0.42
C TYR A 180 10.89 -8.14 0.22
N ARG A 181 10.48 -8.14 -1.04
CA ARG A 181 9.07 -8.06 -1.42
C ARG A 181 8.79 -9.00 -2.58
N SER A 182 7.75 -9.82 -2.46
CA SER A 182 7.28 -10.72 -3.51
C SER A 182 5.82 -10.48 -3.84
N TYR A 183 5.46 -10.66 -5.10
CA TYR A 183 4.10 -10.50 -5.57
C TYR A 183 3.85 -11.36 -6.81
N SER A 184 2.64 -11.95 -6.90
CA SER A 184 2.25 -12.82 -8.01
C SER A 184 0.76 -12.78 -8.25
N GLY A 185 0.38 -13.02 -9.48
CA GLY A 185 -1.02 -13.14 -9.85
C GLY A 185 -1.21 -13.49 -11.31
N TYR A 186 -2.47 -13.70 -11.68
CA TYR A 186 -2.87 -13.93 -13.05
C TYR A 186 -4.32 -13.48 -13.30
N ARG A 187 -4.64 -13.30 -14.55
CA ARG A 187 -5.96 -12.93 -15.06
C ARG A 187 -6.27 -13.70 -16.33
N CYS A 188 -7.51 -14.13 -16.48
CA CYS A 188 -8.02 -14.55 -17.77
C CYS A 188 -9.19 -13.67 -18.23
N THR A 189 -9.42 -13.65 -19.55
CA THR A 189 -10.52 -12.91 -20.17
C THR A 189 -11.36 -13.85 -21.02
N ALA A 190 -12.63 -13.94 -20.69
CA ALA A 190 -13.64 -14.62 -21.50
C ALA A 190 -14.28 -13.61 -22.48
N VAL A 191 -14.58 -14.06 -23.71
CA VAL A 191 -15.20 -13.27 -24.75
C VAL A 191 -16.39 -14.04 -25.33
N ALA A 192 -17.58 -13.44 -25.28
CA ALA A 192 -18.79 -14.01 -25.84
C ALA A 192 -19.78 -12.88 -26.23
N ASN A 193 -20.55 -13.07 -27.29
CA ASN A 193 -21.65 -12.16 -27.71
C ASN A 193 -21.25 -10.69 -27.83
N GLY A 194 -20.00 -10.41 -28.22
CA GLY A 194 -19.49 -9.03 -28.36
C GLY A 194 -19.10 -8.38 -27.04
N ASP A 195 -19.11 -9.10 -25.91
CA ASP A 195 -18.64 -8.66 -24.60
C ASP A 195 -17.37 -9.36 -24.18
N ALA A 196 -16.59 -8.74 -23.29
CA ALA A 196 -15.34 -9.27 -22.73
C ALA A 196 -15.32 -9.05 -21.22
N GLN A 197 -15.26 -10.13 -20.46
CA GLN A 197 -15.21 -10.08 -19.00
C GLN A 197 -13.98 -10.83 -18.48
N SER A 198 -13.39 -10.33 -17.42
CA SER A 198 -12.19 -10.93 -16.83
C SER A 198 -12.40 -11.33 -15.39
N ARG A 199 -11.62 -12.33 -14.96
CA ARG A 199 -11.42 -12.67 -13.55
C ARG A 199 -9.94 -12.82 -13.28
N SER A 200 -9.54 -12.48 -12.06
CA SER A 200 -8.17 -12.55 -11.62
C SER A 200 -8.02 -13.32 -10.31
N TYR A 201 -6.80 -13.80 -10.08
CA TYR A 201 -6.35 -14.26 -8.79
C TYR A 201 -4.98 -13.66 -8.50
N GLU A 202 -4.87 -13.02 -7.34
CA GLU A 202 -3.63 -12.40 -6.88
C GLU A 202 -3.34 -12.86 -5.46
N ARG A 203 -2.12 -13.30 -5.22
CA ARG A 203 -1.66 -13.45 -3.85
C ARG A 203 -1.42 -12.05 -3.27
N PRO A 204 -1.73 -11.84 -1.97
CA PRO A 204 -1.53 -10.53 -1.37
C PRO A 204 -0.07 -10.09 -1.52
N PRO A 205 0.22 -8.81 -1.79
CA PRO A 205 1.59 -8.31 -1.84
C PRO A 205 2.18 -8.31 -0.42
N LEU A 206 3.23 -9.10 -0.19
CA LEU A 206 3.85 -9.28 1.12
C LEU A 206 5.37 -9.06 1.10
N ASN A 207 5.93 -8.72 2.26
CA ASN A 207 7.37 -8.70 2.53
C ASN A 207 7.83 -10.11 2.89
N LEU A 208 8.01 -10.93 1.87
CA LEU A 208 8.48 -12.31 1.94
C LEU A 208 9.46 -12.59 0.79
N GLY A 209 10.18 -13.71 0.88
CA GLY A 209 10.99 -14.25 -0.21
C GLY A 209 10.18 -15.08 -1.21
N TYR A 210 10.86 -16.01 -1.90
CA TYR A 210 10.22 -16.87 -2.90
C TYR A 210 9.21 -17.85 -2.29
N GLU A 211 9.28 -18.14 -1.00
CA GLU A 211 8.28 -18.93 -0.27
C GLU A 211 6.86 -18.34 -0.35
N HIS A 212 6.75 -17.08 -0.73
CA HIS A 212 5.45 -16.47 -1.01
C HIS A 212 4.82 -16.95 -2.32
N ILE A 213 5.63 -17.45 -3.25
CA ILE A 213 5.16 -17.99 -4.54
C ILE A 213 4.75 -19.45 -4.36
N ASP A 214 3.60 -19.65 -3.75
CA ASP A 214 3.02 -20.98 -3.56
C ASP A 214 2.39 -21.46 -4.87
N GLN A 215 3.12 -22.33 -5.57
CA GLN A 215 2.67 -22.90 -6.85
C GLN A 215 1.39 -23.71 -6.70
N THR A 216 1.25 -24.44 -5.58
CA THR A 216 0.07 -25.28 -5.32
C THR A 216 -1.17 -24.41 -5.21
N ASP A 217 -1.09 -23.33 -4.43
CA ASP A 217 -2.19 -22.37 -4.29
C ASP A 217 -2.51 -21.68 -5.62
N LEU A 218 -1.50 -21.12 -6.31
CA LEU A 218 -1.69 -20.47 -7.62
C LEU A 218 -2.38 -21.39 -8.64
N LEU A 219 -1.95 -22.65 -8.71
CA LEU A 219 -2.50 -23.62 -9.67
C LEU A 219 -3.89 -24.14 -9.27
N SER A 220 -4.21 -24.21 -7.98
CA SER A 220 -5.50 -24.67 -7.49
C SER A 220 -6.67 -23.73 -7.78
N GLN A 221 -6.39 -22.43 -7.99
CA GLN A 221 -7.42 -21.43 -8.25
C GLN A 221 -7.78 -21.26 -9.74
N ILE A 222 -7.03 -21.91 -10.65
CA ILE A 222 -7.17 -21.69 -12.11
C ILE A 222 -8.56 -22.05 -12.62
N GLU A 223 -9.08 -23.24 -12.24
CA GLU A 223 -10.39 -23.72 -12.66
C GLU A 223 -11.48 -22.72 -12.23
N ARG A 224 -11.52 -22.35 -10.95
CA ARG A 224 -12.47 -21.38 -10.41
C ARG A 224 -12.41 -20.04 -11.17
N VAL A 225 -11.21 -19.51 -11.42
CA VAL A 225 -11.03 -18.21 -12.10
C VAL A 225 -11.51 -18.29 -13.55
N ALA A 226 -11.24 -19.39 -14.26
CA ALA A 226 -11.71 -19.61 -15.63
C ALA A 226 -13.23 -19.75 -15.70
N GLU A 227 -13.83 -20.55 -14.84
CA GLU A 227 -15.27 -20.77 -14.77
C GLU A 227 -16.02 -19.49 -14.40
N GLU A 228 -15.55 -18.75 -13.40
CA GLU A 228 -16.12 -17.45 -13.02
C GLU A 228 -16.01 -16.42 -14.15
N ALA A 229 -14.94 -16.40 -14.94
CA ALA A 229 -14.83 -15.51 -16.11
C ALA A 229 -15.83 -15.89 -17.21
N LEU A 230 -16.01 -17.20 -17.43
CA LEU A 230 -16.99 -17.73 -18.38
C LEU A 230 -18.44 -17.47 -17.93
N GLU A 231 -18.76 -17.65 -16.65
CA GLU A 231 -20.09 -17.30 -16.11
C GLU A 231 -20.33 -15.79 -16.23
N LYS A 232 -19.36 -14.97 -15.83
CA LYS A 232 -19.45 -13.51 -15.80
C LYS A 232 -19.75 -12.90 -17.17
N VAL A 233 -19.17 -13.42 -18.27
CA VAL A 233 -19.40 -12.86 -19.62
C VAL A 233 -20.85 -13.00 -20.06
N TYR A 234 -21.56 -14.03 -19.59
CA TYR A 234 -23.00 -14.24 -19.84
C TYR A 234 -23.90 -13.63 -18.74
N ALA A 235 -23.32 -13.19 -17.62
CA ALA A 235 -24.11 -12.66 -16.51
C ALA A 235 -24.90 -11.41 -16.91
N PRO A 236 -26.05 -11.16 -16.30
CA PRO A 236 -26.76 -9.89 -16.46
C PRO A 236 -25.94 -8.73 -15.86
N LYS A 237 -26.14 -7.54 -16.40
CA LYS A 237 -25.60 -6.32 -15.76
C LYS A 237 -26.20 -6.15 -14.38
N GLY A 238 -25.38 -5.65 -13.47
CA GLY A 238 -25.85 -5.27 -12.13
C GLY A 238 -26.94 -4.21 -12.19
N PRO A 239 -27.76 -4.09 -11.14
CA PRO A 239 -28.75 -3.03 -11.04
C PRO A 239 -28.07 -1.66 -10.99
N SER A 240 -28.79 -0.61 -11.36
CA SER A 240 -28.34 0.78 -11.27
C SER A 240 -29.47 1.68 -10.77
N GLY A 241 -29.10 2.74 -10.03
CA GLY A 241 -30.06 3.70 -9.49
C GLY A 241 -30.92 3.17 -8.34
N ILE A 242 -30.45 2.17 -7.63
CA ILE A 242 -31.09 1.60 -6.45
C ILE A 242 -30.15 1.61 -5.23
N GLN A 243 -30.71 1.45 -4.05
CA GLN A 243 -29.98 1.10 -2.84
C GLN A 243 -30.01 -0.41 -2.60
N SER A 244 -28.91 -0.98 -2.14
CA SER A 244 -28.80 -2.42 -1.85
C SER A 244 -27.90 -2.68 -0.65
N THR A 245 -28.01 -3.87 -0.08
CA THR A 245 -27.05 -4.41 0.87
C THR A 245 -25.83 -4.90 0.09
N LEU A 246 -24.65 -4.51 0.54
CA LEU A 246 -23.39 -5.04 0.01
C LEU A 246 -22.69 -5.92 1.03
N ILE A 247 -22.11 -7.02 0.55
CA ILE A 247 -21.11 -7.79 1.29
C ILE A 247 -19.80 -7.67 0.53
N LEU A 248 -18.78 -7.11 1.18
CA LEU A 248 -17.46 -6.92 0.58
C LEU A 248 -16.47 -7.91 1.17
N LYS A 249 -15.85 -8.72 0.30
CA LYS A 249 -14.73 -9.57 0.69
C LYS A 249 -13.47 -8.73 0.94
N PRO A 250 -12.50 -9.21 1.73
CA PRO A 250 -11.24 -8.50 1.99
C PRO A 250 -10.51 -8.04 0.73
N THR A 251 -10.58 -8.82 -0.34
CA THR A 251 -9.98 -8.53 -1.66
C THR A 251 -10.59 -7.32 -2.38
N ASN A 252 -11.81 -6.90 -2.02
CA ASN A 252 -12.43 -5.66 -2.48
C ASN A 252 -12.31 -4.56 -1.42
N LEU A 253 -12.61 -4.88 -0.17
CA LEU A 253 -12.69 -3.93 0.94
C LEU A 253 -11.38 -3.18 1.19
N TYR A 254 -10.22 -3.80 0.94
CA TYR A 254 -8.93 -3.17 1.19
C TYR A 254 -8.75 -1.86 0.41
N LEU A 255 -9.30 -1.76 -0.81
CA LEU A 255 -9.26 -0.52 -1.59
C LEU A 255 -10.13 0.57 -0.93
N THR A 256 -11.30 0.20 -0.42
CA THR A 256 -12.15 1.13 0.32
C THR A 256 -11.45 1.65 1.57
N ILE A 257 -10.76 0.78 2.33
CA ILE A 257 -9.92 1.19 3.48
C ILE A 257 -8.80 2.13 3.02
N HIS A 258 -8.08 1.78 1.95
CA HIS A 258 -6.99 2.56 1.39
C HIS A 258 -7.41 4.00 1.07
N GLU A 259 -8.48 4.14 0.31
CA GLU A 259 -8.93 5.42 -0.22
C GLU A 259 -9.73 6.25 0.80
N SER A 260 -10.58 5.59 1.61
CA SER A 260 -11.51 6.28 2.49
C SER A 260 -11.04 6.39 3.94
N VAL A 261 -9.97 5.68 4.35
CA VAL A 261 -9.38 5.78 5.70
C VAL A 261 -7.90 6.13 5.62
N GLY A 262 -7.13 5.45 4.78
CA GLY A 262 -5.69 5.66 4.67
C GLY A 262 -5.37 7.09 4.21
N HIS A 263 -5.76 7.45 3.02
CA HIS A 263 -5.44 8.78 2.46
C HIS A 263 -6.04 9.96 3.23
N PRO A 264 -7.29 9.92 3.75
CA PRO A 264 -7.80 11.04 4.55
C PRO A 264 -7.03 11.29 5.84
N THR A 265 -6.35 10.29 6.38
CA THR A 265 -5.60 10.39 7.63
C THR A 265 -4.11 10.69 7.45
N GLU A 266 -3.60 10.83 6.22
CA GLU A 266 -2.26 11.38 5.96
C GLU A 266 -2.22 12.85 6.35
N LEU A 267 -1.46 13.19 7.40
CA LEU A 267 -1.54 14.52 8.00
C LEU A 267 -0.99 15.65 7.10
N ASP A 268 -0.01 15.37 6.26
CA ASP A 268 0.48 16.31 5.26
C ASP A 268 -0.61 16.67 4.23
N ARG A 269 -1.44 15.69 3.83
CA ARG A 269 -2.63 15.89 2.99
C ARG A 269 -3.67 16.76 3.71
N VAL A 270 -3.94 16.48 4.99
CA VAL A 270 -4.85 17.28 5.82
C VAL A 270 -4.39 18.74 5.88
N TYR A 271 -3.08 18.98 5.94
CA TYR A 271 -2.48 20.30 5.91
C TYR A 271 -2.41 20.93 4.51
N GLY A 272 -2.86 20.24 3.46
CA GLY A 272 -2.95 20.75 2.10
C GLY A 272 -1.66 20.63 1.28
N TYR A 273 -0.68 19.81 1.68
CA TYR A 273 0.58 19.64 0.93
C TYR A 273 0.36 18.94 -0.42
N GLU A 274 -0.77 18.22 -0.59
CA GLU A 274 -1.17 17.55 -1.82
C GLU A 274 -2.24 18.30 -2.63
N SER A 275 -2.64 19.49 -2.22
CA SER A 275 -3.84 20.19 -2.79
C SER A 275 -3.75 20.51 -4.26
N ASN A 276 -2.55 20.67 -4.82
CA ASN A 276 -2.33 20.91 -6.24
C ASN A 276 -2.38 19.64 -7.10
N PHE A 277 -2.17 18.46 -6.52
CA PHE A 277 -2.07 17.19 -7.25
C PHE A 277 -3.21 16.22 -6.90
N ALA A 278 -3.37 15.86 -5.63
CA ALA A 278 -4.27 14.80 -5.19
C ALA A 278 -5.31 15.26 -4.15
N GLY A 279 -5.44 16.56 -3.96
CA GLY A 279 -6.45 17.18 -3.10
C GLY A 279 -6.08 17.24 -1.62
N THR A 280 -7.09 17.35 -0.78
CA THR A 280 -7.00 17.55 0.67
C THR A 280 -7.66 16.38 1.41
N SER A 281 -8.17 16.63 2.61
CA SER A 281 -8.92 15.67 3.40
C SER A 281 -10.14 16.33 4.05
N PHE A 282 -11.23 15.56 4.17
CA PHE A 282 -12.37 15.93 4.98
C PHE A 282 -12.11 15.77 6.49
N ALA A 283 -11.18 14.89 6.86
CA ALA A 283 -10.84 14.58 8.25
C ALA A 283 -9.84 15.62 8.82
N THR A 284 -10.34 16.82 9.07
CA THR A 284 -9.52 17.97 9.50
C THR A 284 -9.14 17.91 10.98
N THR A 285 -8.07 18.61 11.37
CA THR A 285 -7.49 18.48 12.72
C THR A 285 -8.38 19.02 13.85
N ASP A 286 -9.29 19.92 13.55
CA ASP A 286 -10.31 20.40 14.50
C ASP A 286 -11.36 19.35 14.88
N GLN A 287 -11.49 18.30 14.06
CA GLN A 287 -12.40 17.17 14.26
C GLN A 287 -11.74 16.00 15.02
N LEU A 288 -10.44 16.09 15.35
CA LEU A 288 -9.73 15.04 16.08
C LEU A 288 -10.38 14.79 17.44
N GLY A 289 -10.71 13.54 17.74
CA GLY A 289 -11.39 13.12 18.96
C GLY A 289 -12.91 13.32 18.97
N THR A 290 -13.49 13.89 17.90
CA THR A 290 -14.94 14.18 17.84
C THR A 290 -15.63 13.65 16.61
N LEU A 291 -14.90 13.48 15.48
CA LEU A 291 -15.48 12.98 14.24
C LEU A 291 -15.94 11.53 14.40
N GLN A 292 -17.25 11.30 14.31
CA GLN A 292 -17.82 9.96 14.13
C GLN A 292 -17.52 9.47 12.71
N TYR A 293 -16.40 8.75 12.59
CA TYR A 293 -15.87 8.26 11.31
C TYR A 293 -16.62 7.01 10.84
N ALA A 294 -16.91 6.12 11.77
CA ALA A 294 -17.50 4.80 11.54
C ALA A 294 -18.44 4.40 12.70
N ALA A 295 -19.15 3.28 12.53
CA ALA A 295 -19.93 2.70 13.61
C ALA A 295 -19.08 2.40 14.87
N PRO A 296 -19.64 2.45 16.08
CA PRO A 296 -18.87 2.38 17.35
C PRO A 296 -18.06 1.10 17.55
N TRP A 297 -18.36 0.02 16.85
CA TRP A 297 -17.61 -1.25 16.90
C TRP A 297 -16.50 -1.35 15.86
N ILE A 298 -16.32 -0.33 15.01
CA ILE A 298 -15.31 -0.31 13.95
C ILE A 298 -14.03 0.34 14.46
N ASN A 299 -12.92 -0.36 14.30
CA ASN A 299 -11.59 0.12 14.61
C ASN A 299 -10.67 0.00 13.39
N PHE A 300 -9.93 1.07 13.08
CA PHE A 300 -8.86 1.05 12.10
C PHE A 300 -7.52 1.23 12.79
N LYS A 301 -6.65 0.22 12.62
CA LYS A 301 -5.34 0.15 13.25
C LYS A 301 -4.24 0.21 12.21
N CYS A 302 -3.24 1.03 12.48
CA CYS A 302 -1.97 1.02 11.76
C CYS A 302 -0.98 0.14 12.52
N ASP A 303 -0.24 -0.71 11.79
CA ASP A 303 0.77 -1.56 12.40
C ASP A 303 1.95 -1.79 11.43
N ARG A 304 3.07 -1.10 11.66
CA ARG A 304 4.30 -1.30 10.88
C ARG A 304 5.14 -2.47 11.36
N THR A 305 4.70 -3.16 12.40
CA THR A 305 5.33 -4.39 12.94
C THR A 305 4.61 -5.66 12.49
N GLN A 306 3.47 -5.53 11.79
CA GLN A 306 2.66 -6.64 11.31
C GLN A 306 3.50 -7.64 10.52
N PRO A 307 3.53 -8.93 10.90
CA PRO A 307 4.34 -9.94 10.20
C PRO A 307 4.02 -9.99 8.70
N ALA A 308 5.08 -9.94 7.88
CA ALA A 308 5.02 -9.95 6.43
C ALA A 308 4.22 -8.80 5.77
N GLY A 309 3.72 -7.84 6.52
CA GLY A 309 3.03 -6.68 5.96
C GLY A 309 3.92 -5.90 4.98
N ARG A 310 3.34 -5.40 3.88
CA ARG A 310 4.07 -4.77 2.77
C ARG A 310 4.80 -3.49 3.16
N SER A 311 4.30 -2.76 4.19
CA SER A 311 4.96 -1.60 4.80
C SER A 311 5.67 -1.92 6.11
N THR A 312 5.85 -3.19 6.44
CA THR A 312 6.61 -3.60 7.63
C THR A 312 8.10 -3.38 7.39
N ILE A 313 8.70 -2.56 8.24
CA ILE A 313 10.11 -2.18 8.22
C ILE A 313 10.58 -1.99 9.66
N GLY A 314 11.88 -1.85 9.89
CA GLY A 314 12.40 -1.52 11.22
C GLY A 314 12.19 -0.06 11.59
N TYR A 315 12.52 0.83 10.64
CA TYR A 315 12.52 2.29 10.81
C TYR A 315 12.03 2.98 9.54
N ASP A 316 11.37 4.11 9.69
CA ASP A 316 11.00 4.96 8.57
C ASP A 316 12.20 5.76 8.01
N ASP A 317 11.97 6.60 7.00
CA ASP A 317 13.03 7.39 6.36
C ASP A 317 13.44 8.66 7.14
N GLU A 318 13.03 8.76 8.40
CA GLU A 318 13.47 9.74 9.40
C GLU A 318 14.08 9.08 10.65
N GLY A 319 14.31 7.76 10.61
CA GLY A 319 14.86 6.99 11.72
C GLY A 319 13.87 6.72 12.86
N VAL A 320 12.58 6.92 12.64
CA VAL A 320 11.53 6.62 13.63
C VAL A 320 11.23 5.12 13.61
N PRO A 321 11.31 4.42 14.77
CA PRO A 321 11.05 2.98 14.83
C PRO A 321 9.60 2.65 14.50
N SER A 322 9.40 1.46 13.94
CA SER A 322 8.06 0.92 13.65
C SER A 322 7.24 0.76 14.92
N GLN A 323 5.96 1.08 14.82
CA GLN A 323 5.00 1.06 15.93
C GLN A 323 3.60 0.73 15.44
N GLU A 324 2.68 0.54 16.37
CA GLU A 324 1.25 0.35 16.12
C GLU A 324 0.41 1.43 16.82
N TRP A 325 -0.71 1.83 16.21
CA TRP A 325 -1.66 2.80 16.78
C TRP A 325 -3.01 2.73 16.07
N TYR A 326 -4.04 3.28 16.69
CA TYR A 326 -5.34 3.48 16.06
C TYR A 326 -5.41 4.84 15.37
N VAL A 327 -5.97 4.88 14.16
CA VAL A 327 -6.41 6.13 13.51
C VAL A 327 -7.90 6.36 13.74
N VAL A 328 -8.70 5.28 13.81
CA VAL A 328 -10.08 5.31 14.26
C VAL A 328 -10.25 4.25 15.35
N LYS A 329 -10.79 4.64 16.48
CA LYS A 329 -11.08 3.75 17.61
C LYS A 329 -12.50 3.97 18.08
N GLU A 330 -13.24 2.86 18.24
CA GLU A 330 -14.66 2.91 18.62
C GLU A 330 -15.46 3.88 17.73
N GLY A 331 -15.17 3.85 16.44
CA GLY A 331 -15.78 4.70 15.42
C GLY A 331 -15.29 6.15 15.39
N ILE A 332 -14.47 6.61 16.32
CA ILE A 332 -14.00 8.00 16.41
C ILE A 332 -12.61 8.15 15.81
N LEU A 333 -12.39 9.23 15.04
CA LEU A 333 -11.05 9.63 14.58
C LEU A 333 -10.20 10.05 15.78
N VAL A 334 -9.11 9.29 16.08
CA VAL A 334 -8.29 9.50 17.29
C VAL A 334 -6.84 9.89 17.01
N ASP A 335 -6.33 9.65 15.80
CA ASP A 335 -4.97 10.03 15.40
C ASP A 335 -4.81 10.08 13.87
N TYR A 336 -3.62 10.44 13.42
CA TYR A 336 -3.21 10.58 12.02
C TYR A 336 -1.96 9.76 11.70
N LEU A 337 -1.65 9.68 10.39
CA LEU A 337 -0.38 9.22 9.86
C LEU A 337 0.56 10.43 9.83
N THR A 338 1.71 10.35 10.51
CA THR A 338 2.61 11.49 10.68
C THR A 338 4.06 11.17 10.36
N ASP A 339 4.78 12.12 9.80
CA ASP A 339 6.22 12.27 9.88
C ASP A 339 6.60 13.19 11.08
N ARG A 340 7.87 13.51 11.24
CA ARG A 340 8.35 14.33 12.36
C ARG A 340 7.89 15.79 12.27
N GLU A 341 7.77 16.34 11.08
CA GLU A 341 7.31 17.71 10.83
C GLU A 341 5.81 17.86 11.13
N THR A 342 4.99 16.99 10.53
CA THR A 342 3.53 17.07 10.72
C THR A 342 3.11 16.73 12.14
N ALA A 343 3.82 15.82 12.82
CA ALA A 343 3.63 15.53 14.24
C ALA A 343 3.91 16.78 15.10
N TYR A 344 5.01 17.51 14.85
CA TYR A 344 5.30 18.76 15.54
C TYR A 344 4.17 19.80 15.33
N ARG A 345 3.74 19.96 14.07
CA ARG A 345 2.67 20.91 13.71
C ARG A 345 1.34 20.56 14.39
N LEU A 346 1.06 19.27 14.65
CA LEU A 346 -0.12 18.82 15.37
C LEU A 346 0.04 18.97 16.90
N GLY A 347 1.21 19.38 17.40
CA GLY A 347 1.49 19.50 18.84
C GLY A 347 1.76 18.16 19.53
N LYS A 348 2.11 17.12 18.78
CA LYS A 348 2.53 15.82 19.32
C LYS A 348 4.00 15.86 19.75
N SER A 349 4.36 15.00 20.69
CA SER A 349 5.75 14.84 21.16
C SER A 349 6.56 13.83 20.36
N SER A 350 5.93 13.02 19.49
CA SER A 350 6.57 11.99 18.67
C SER A 350 5.82 11.76 17.36
N SER A 351 6.55 11.32 16.34
CA SER A 351 6.01 10.88 15.05
C SER A 351 5.49 9.45 15.13
N LYS A 352 4.56 9.11 14.23
CA LYS A 352 4.09 7.73 13.98
C LYS A 352 4.98 6.94 13.02
N GLY A 353 6.06 7.56 12.51
CA GLY A 353 7.01 6.88 11.64
C GLY A 353 6.44 6.57 10.25
N CYS A 354 5.76 7.53 9.65
CA CYS A 354 5.16 7.36 8.31
C CYS A 354 5.97 8.02 7.19
N ALA A 355 7.15 8.56 7.46
CA ALA A 355 8.03 9.12 6.44
C ALA A 355 8.57 8.02 5.51
N PHE A 356 8.35 8.17 4.21
CA PHE A 356 8.80 7.22 3.21
C PHE A 356 9.18 7.92 1.91
N ALA A 357 10.27 7.49 1.30
CA ALA A 357 10.68 7.85 -0.05
C ALA A 357 10.86 6.59 -0.89
N ASP A 358 10.33 6.59 -2.10
CA ASP A 358 10.39 5.44 -3.01
C ASP A 358 11.76 5.24 -3.66
N SER A 359 12.64 6.22 -3.54
CA SER A 359 13.96 6.23 -4.15
C SER A 359 14.97 7.02 -3.31
N TRP A 360 16.25 6.74 -3.51
CA TRP A 360 17.33 7.60 -3.00
C TRP A 360 17.24 9.05 -3.53
N SER A 361 16.61 9.26 -4.70
CA SER A 361 16.43 10.58 -5.32
C SER A 361 15.12 11.28 -4.96
N SER A 362 14.35 10.73 -4.03
CA SER A 362 13.05 11.26 -3.61
C SER A 362 13.10 11.81 -2.19
N LEU A 363 12.37 12.90 -1.94
CA LEU A 363 12.13 13.41 -0.59
C LEU A 363 11.17 12.49 0.18
N PRO A 364 11.43 12.18 1.45
CA PRO A 364 10.44 11.52 2.30
C PRO A 364 9.16 12.37 2.44
N MET A 365 8.03 11.69 2.42
CA MET A 365 6.71 12.26 2.67
C MET A 365 5.88 11.29 3.50
N VAL A 366 4.78 11.75 4.10
CA VAL A 366 3.86 10.87 4.84
C VAL A 366 3.25 9.86 3.87
N ARG A 367 3.34 8.57 4.19
CA ARG A 367 2.71 7.48 3.43
C ARG A 367 1.94 6.55 4.36
N ILE A 368 0.88 5.94 3.80
CA ILE A 368 0.06 4.97 4.52
C ILE A 368 0.93 3.77 4.91
N PRO A 369 0.95 3.38 6.20
CA PRO A 369 1.59 2.14 6.65
C PRO A 369 0.71 0.92 6.36
N ASN A 370 0.97 -0.25 6.96
CA ASN A 370 -0.04 -1.29 7.02
C ASN A 370 -1.20 -0.74 7.88
N LEU A 371 -2.35 -0.59 7.25
CA LEU A 371 -3.57 -0.08 7.87
C LEU A 371 -4.67 -1.11 7.68
N GLY A 372 -5.25 -1.60 8.75
CA GLY A 372 -6.25 -2.65 8.72
C GLY A 372 -7.52 -2.33 9.48
N LEU A 373 -8.58 -3.04 9.11
CA LEU A 373 -9.83 -3.13 9.87
C LEU A 373 -9.68 -4.29 10.87
N GLU A 374 -9.83 -4.00 12.16
CA GLU A 374 -9.82 -5.06 13.19
C GLU A 374 -11.04 -5.98 13.02
N PRO A 375 -10.88 -7.30 13.22
CA PRO A 375 -12.00 -8.23 13.18
C PRO A 375 -12.98 -7.99 14.32
N GLY A 376 -14.24 -8.39 14.10
CA GLY A 376 -15.25 -8.38 15.13
C GLY A 376 -14.86 -9.30 16.32
N PRO A 377 -15.16 -8.90 17.55
CA PRO A 377 -14.88 -9.71 18.74
C PRO A 377 -15.72 -11.01 18.75
N ILE A 378 -15.16 -12.09 19.27
CA ILE A 378 -15.87 -13.38 19.40
C ILE A 378 -17.15 -13.17 20.20
N GLY A 379 -18.29 -13.60 19.63
CA GLY A 379 -19.61 -13.45 20.26
C GLY A 379 -20.16 -12.02 20.26
N GLY A 380 -19.53 -11.09 19.56
CA GLY A 380 -20.03 -9.74 19.40
C GLY A 380 -21.32 -9.69 18.58
N SER A 381 -22.23 -8.79 18.92
CA SER A 381 -23.57 -8.67 18.27
C SER A 381 -23.51 -8.33 16.78
N HIS A 382 -22.39 -7.78 16.32
CA HIS A 382 -22.13 -7.43 14.92
C HIS A 382 -21.12 -8.36 14.24
N THR A 383 -20.65 -9.41 14.94
CA THR A 383 -19.68 -10.34 14.37
C THR A 383 -20.41 -11.50 13.71
N ALA A 384 -20.17 -11.67 12.40
CA ALA A 384 -20.71 -12.74 11.60
C ALA A 384 -19.71 -13.18 10.53
N THR A 385 -19.62 -14.46 10.25
CA THR A 385 -18.82 -15.00 9.14
C THR A 385 -19.42 -14.57 7.80
N LEU A 386 -18.63 -14.63 6.72
CA LEU A 386 -19.13 -14.37 5.36
C LEU A 386 -20.35 -15.23 5.02
N ALA A 387 -20.35 -16.49 5.42
CA ALA A 387 -21.47 -17.40 5.20
C ALA A 387 -22.73 -16.99 5.96
N GLU A 388 -22.60 -16.56 7.21
CA GLU A 388 -23.71 -16.04 8.02
C GLU A 388 -24.24 -14.70 7.48
N MET A 389 -23.35 -13.79 7.04
CA MET A 389 -23.74 -12.55 6.40
C MET A 389 -24.59 -12.83 5.14
N ILE A 390 -24.18 -13.79 4.30
CA ILE A 390 -24.95 -14.19 3.10
C ILE A 390 -26.30 -14.78 3.51
N ALA A 391 -26.31 -15.73 4.46
CA ALA A 391 -27.51 -16.43 4.90
C ALA A 391 -28.59 -15.48 5.49
N ASP A 392 -28.15 -14.42 6.17
CA ASP A 392 -29.01 -13.40 6.79
C ASP A 392 -29.39 -12.24 5.82
N THR A 393 -28.90 -12.26 4.58
CA THR A 393 -29.20 -11.21 3.60
C THR A 393 -30.36 -11.61 2.69
N LYS A 394 -31.49 -10.87 2.77
CA LYS A 394 -32.64 -11.11 1.93
C LYS A 394 -32.39 -10.78 0.46
N GLU A 395 -31.84 -9.60 0.20
CA GLU A 395 -31.42 -9.12 -1.12
C GLU A 395 -30.11 -8.34 -0.98
N GLY A 396 -29.13 -8.62 -1.83
CA GLY A 396 -27.84 -7.96 -1.77
C GLY A 396 -26.89 -8.39 -2.89
N ILE A 397 -25.70 -7.84 -2.84
CA ILE A 397 -24.61 -8.15 -3.79
C ILE A 397 -23.35 -8.46 -3.01
N LEU A 398 -22.73 -9.61 -3.29
CA LEU A 398 -21.39 -9.95 -2.85
C LEU A 398 -20.37 -9.46 -3.88
N ILE A 399 -19.31 -8.76 -3.42
CA ILE A 399 -18.26 -8.23 -4.27
C ILE A 399 -16.90 -8.78 -3.86
N ASP A 400 -16.11 -9.22 -4.85
CA ASP A 400 -14.76 -9.77 -4.72
C ASP A 400 -13.79 -9.10 -5.68
N GLY A 401 -12.54 -8.89 -5.25
CA GLY A 401 -11.48 -8.31 -6.06
C GLY A 401 -11.70 -6.83 -6.42
N ILE A 402 -10.74 -6.26 -7.15
CA ILE A 402 -10.74 -4.83 -7.49
C ILE A 402 -11.17 -4.61 -8.92
N GLY A 403 -11.99 -3.55 -9.12
CA GLY A 403 -12.40 -3.03 -10.42
C GLY A 403 -12.04 -1.56 -10.60
N SER A 404 -12.93 -0.82 -11.28
CA SER A 404 -12.83 0.62 -11.41
C SER A 404 -12.94 1.32 -10.05
N PHE A 405 -12.24 2.45 -9.89
CA PHE A 405 -12.36 3.27 -8.70
C PHE A 405 -12.26 4.76 -9.06
N SER A 406 -12.96 5.55 -8.30
CA SER A 406 -12.91 7.02 -8.34
C SER A 406 -13.19 7.55 -6.94
N ILE A 407 -12.51 8.61 -6.56
CA ILE A 407 -12.72 9.28 -5.28
C ILE A 407 -12.47 10.78 -5.44
N ASP A 408 -13.22 11.61 -4.72
CA ASP A 408 -13.05 13.04 -4.79
C ASP A 408 -11.76 13.52 -4.12
N GLN A 409 -11.38 14.77 -4.38
CA GLN A 409 -10.15 15.35 -3.87
C GLN A 409 -10.11 15.51 -2.34
N GLN A 410 -11.25 15.52 -1.67
CA GLN A 410 -11.35 15.56 -0.21
C GLN A 410 -11.40 14.17 0.42
N ARG A 411 -11.45 13.09 -0.39
CA ARG A 411 -11.61 11.70 0.06
C ARG A 411 -12.94 11.46 0.79
N ARG A 412 -13.93 12.28 0.49
CA ARG A 412 -15.24 12.27 1.13
C ARG A 412 -16.26 11.44 0.41
N ASN A 413 -16.25 11.44 -0.93
CA ASN A 413 -17.18 10.71 -1.77
C ASN A 413 -16.42 9.80 -2.74
N PHE A 414 -16.82 8.54 -2.83
CA PHE A 414 -16.18 7.55 -3.67
C PHE A 414 -17.15 6.71 -4.49
N GLN A 415 -16.65 6.16 -5.60
CA GLN A 415 -17.29 5.14 -6.40
C GLN A 415 -16.30 4.03 -6.70
N PHE A 416 -16.65 2.78 -6.35
CA PHE A 416 -15.81 1.62 -6.57
C PHE A 416 -16.57 0.50 -7.27
N GLY A 417 -15.83 -0.38 -7.96
CA GLY A 417 -16.30 -1.61 -8.54
C GLY A 417 -15.58 -2.82 -7.94
N GLY A 418 -15.67 -3.94 -8.61
CA GLY A 418 -15.02 -5.20 -8.24
C GLY A 418 -14.57 -6.00 -9.44
N ASP A 419 -13.97 -7.14 -9.19
CA ASP A 419 -13.59 -8.12 -10.21
C ASP A 419 -14.64 -9.25 -10.34
N GLY A 420 -15.33 -9.60 -9.24
CA GLY A 420 -16.43 -10.57 -9.21
C GLY A 420 -17.63 -10.05 -8.45
N PHE A 421 -18.82 -10.38 -8.93
CA PHE A 421 -20.08 -9.93 -8.36
C PHE A 421 -21.08 -11.06 -8.35
N TRP A 422 -21.76 -11.28 -7.23
CA TRP A 422 -22.82 -12.30 -7.12
C TRP A 422 -24.07 -11.71 -6.50
N GLN A 423 -25.21 -12.04 -7.10
CA GLN A 423 -26.50 -11.67 -6.55
C GLN A 423 -26.86 -12.58 -5.38
N ILE A 424 -27.30 -11.98 -4.28
CA ILE A 424 -27.84 -12.69 -3.12
C ILE A 424 -29.35 -12.49 -3.10
N LYS A 425 -30.11 -13.61 -2.97
CA LYS A 425 -31.56 -13.61 -2.75
C LYS A 425 -31.92 -14.65 -1.70
N ASN A 426 -32.67 -14.23 -0.68
CA ASN A 426 -33.19 -15.08 0.39
C ASN A 426 -32.06 -15.96 1.02
N GLY A 427 -30.93 -15.34 1.36
CA GLY A 427 -29.81 -15.98 2.02
C GLY A 427 -28.95 -16.88 1.12
N LYS A 428 -29.07 -16.79 -0.20
CA LYS A 428 -28.34 -17.65 -1.15
C LYS A 428 -27.76 -16.82 -2.31
N ILE A 429 -26.57 -17.21 -2.76
CA ILE A 429 -26.04 -16.76 -4.04
C ILE A 429 -26.84 -17.42 -5.16
N VAL A 430 -27.38 -16.64 -6.07
CA VAL A 430 -28.25 -17.10 -7.17
C VAL A 430 -27.62 -17.00 -8.55
N GLY A 431 -26.43 -16.41 -8.68
CA GLY A 431 -25.66 -16.29 -9.92
C GLY A 431 -24.77 -15.07 -9.94
N MET A 432 -23.90 -14.97 -10.94
CA MET A 432 -23.04 -13.81 -11.13
C MET A 432 -23.78 -12.63 -11.73
N LEU A 433 -23.21 -11.45 -11.46
CA LEU A 433 -23.53 -10.18 -12.12
C LEU A 433 -22.26 -9.65 -12.79
N LYS A 434 -22.40 -8.66 -13.69
CA LYS A 434 -21.28 -7.92 -14.26
C LYS A 434 -21.49 -6.40 -14.17
N ASP A 435 -20.43 -5.64 -14.29
CA ASP A 435 -20.40 -4.17 -14.36
C ASP A 435 -21.11 -3.49 -13.16
N VAL A 436 -20.94 -4.03 -11.95
CA VAL A 436 -21.47 -3.42 -10.73
C VAL A 436 -20.50 -2.36 -10.23
N THR A 437 -21.04 -1.18 -9.91
CA THR A 437 -20.35 -0.13 -9.16
C THR A 437 -21.20 0.27 -7.95
N TYR A 438 -20.54 0.76 -6.91
CA TYR A 438 -21.22 1.30 -5.73
C TYR A 438 -20.58 2.62 -5.33
N HIS A 439 -21.37 3.53 -4.77
CA HIS A 439 -20.88 4.82 -4.33
C HIS A 439 -21.50 5.22 -2.99
N ALA A 440 -20.69 5.95 -2.20
CA ALA A 440 -21.11 6.43 -0.89
C ALA A 440 -20.25 7.62 -0.44
N MET A 441 -20.76 8.34 0.56
CA MET A 441 -19.94 9.22 1.39
C MET A 441 -19.13 8.35 2.36
N THR A 442 -17.89 8.69 2.61
CA THR A 442 -16.97 7.90 3.46
C THR A 442 -17.56 7.60 4.84
N THR A 443 -17.99 8.61 5.55
CA THR A 443 -18.55 8.43 6.90
C THR A 443 -19.89 7.67 6.89
N ASP A 444 -20.75 7.90 5.89
CA ASP A 444 -22.01 7.20 5.78
C ASP A 444 -21.78 5.70 5.53
N PHE A 445 -20.84 5.37 4.63
CA PHE A 445 -20.46 3.98 4.37
C PHE A 445 -20.04 3.25 5.64
N TRP A 446 -19.07 3.81 6.38
CA TRP A 446 -18.54 3.15 7.57
C TRP A 446 -19.50 3.13 8.76
N ASN A 447 -20.44 4.08 8.83
CA ASN A 447 -21.52 4.07 9.84
C ASN A 447 -22.68 3.10 9.48
N GLN A 448 -22.78 2.68 8.20
CA GLN A 448 -23.79 1.71 7.73
C GLN A 448 -23.30 0.26 7.74
N VAL A 449 -22.06 0.00 8.19
CA VAL A 449 -21.57 -1.37 8.41
C VAL A 449 -22.37 -1.98 9.55
N ASP A 450 -23.14 -3.03 9.29
CA ASP A 450 -23.97 -3.73 10.28
C ASP A 450 -23.42 -5.10 10.70
N ALA A 451 -22.50 -5.68 9.90
CA ALA A 451 -21.79 -6.90 10.26
C ALA A 451 -20.32 -6.87 9.83
N ILE A 452 -19.46 -7.48 10.67
CA ILE A 452 -18.02 -7.55 10.48
C ILE A 452 -17.54 -8.99 10.73
N GLY A 453 -16.62 -9.49 9.90
CA GLY A 453 -16.07 -10.84 9.99
C GLY A 453 -15.26 -11.09 11.27
N PRO A 454 -15.19 -12.35 11.75
CA PRO A 454 -14.34 -12.77 12.84
C PRO A 454 -12.86 -12.86 12.42
N ALA A 455 -11.97 -12.99 13.40
CA ALA A 455 -10.52 -13.12 13.18
C ALA A 455 -10.14 -14.34 12.31
N SER A 456 -10.96 -15.38 12.25
CA SER A 456 -10.74 -16.56 11.37
C SER A 456 -10.85 -16.23 9.88
N GLU A 457 -11.49 -15.12 9.51
CA GLU A 457 -11.64 -14.64 8.13
C GLU A 457 -10.73 -13.44 7.83
N TRP A 458 -9.81 -13.11 8.73
CA TRP A 458 -8.85 -12.04 8.55
C TRP A 458 -7.85 -12.37 7.43
N GLN A 459 -7.70 -11.44 6.49
CA GLN A 459 -6.84 -11.59 5.33
C GLN A 459 -5.98 -10.35 5.13
N GLN A 460 -4.70 -10.55 4.81
CA GLN A 460 -3.84 -9.49 4.32
C GLN A 460 -4.13 -9.26 2.83
N CYS A 461 -4.51 -8.06 2.50
CA CYS A 461 -4.63 -7.56 1.12
C CYS A 461 -3.80 -6.29 0.99
N GLY A 462 -3.71 -5.68 -0.17
CA GLY A 462 -2.97 -4.41 -0.29
C GLY A 462 -2.66 -4.03 -1.72
N THR A 463 -1.93 -2.92 -1.86
CA THR A 463 -1.54 -2.38 -3.15
C THR A 463 -0.02 -2.28 -3.31
N ASN A 464 0.44 -2.48 -4.55
CA ASN A 464 1.83 -2.24 -4.96
C ASN A 464 2.02 -0.88 -5.62
N MET A 465 0.96 -0.14 -5.90
CA MET A 465 1.01 1.07 -6.74
C MET A 465 0.15 2.19 -6.16
N CYS A 466 0.52 2.70 -4.99
CA CYS A 466 -0.10 3.91 -4.45
C CYS A 466 0.76 5.12 -4.78
N GLY A 467 0.30 5.97 -5.70
CA GLY A 467 1.00 7.18 -6.13
C GLY A 467 0.68 8.40 -5.27
N LYS A 468 1.69 9.22 -4.96
CA LYS A 468 1.56 10.48 -4.23
C LYS A 468 2.70 11.44 -4.58
N GLY A 469 2.45 12.75 -4.53
CA GLY A 469 3.45 13.80 -4.68
C GLY A 469 3.75 14.22 -6.11
N GLU A 470 4.43 15.34 -6.23
CA GLU A 470 5.00 15.89 -7.46
C GLU A 470 6.47 16.27 -7.22
N PRO A 471 7.43 15.50 -7.79
CA PRO A 471 7.27 14.33 -8.68
C PRO A 471 6.60 13.15 -8.00
N LEU A 472 5.90 12.32 -8.80
CA LEU A 472 5.16 11.15 -8.31
C LEU A 472 6.09 10.13 -7.65
N GLN A 473 5.74 9.71 -6.44
CA GLN A 473 6.38 8.62 -5.70
C GLN A 473 5.40 7.47 -5.49
N ILE A 474 5.88 6.23 -5.62
CA ILE A 474 5.09 5.01 -5.46
C ILE A 474 5.40 4.35 -4.13
N ALA A 475 4.38 4.14 -3.32
CA ALA A 475 4.48 3.33 -2.10
C ALA A 475 3.65 2.05 -2.20
N GLN A 476 3.98 1.09 -1.34
CA GLN A 476 3.36 -0.23 -1.28
C GLN A 476 2.94 -0.49 0.16
N MET A 477 1.72 -0.97 0.37
CA MET A 477 1.21 -1.22 1.72
C MET A 477 0.20 -2.36 1.76
N THR A 478 0.04 -2.92 2.94
CA THR A 478 -0.97 -3.93 3.26
C THR A 478 -2.15 -3.27 3.95
N HIS A 479 -3.35 -3.71 3.58
CA HIS A 479 -4.60 -3.43 4.27
C HIS A 479 -5.23 -4.75 4.69
N ALA A 480 -4.98 -5.13 5.92
CA ALA A 480 -5.54 -6.36 6.46
C ALA A 480 -6.97 -6.12 6.94
N CYS A 481 -7.88 -7.00 6.57
CA CYS A 481 -9.28 -6.84 6.94
C CYS A 481 -10.03 -8.17 6.92
N VAL A 482 -11.26 -8.11 7.34
CA VAL A 482 -12.27 -9.17 7.33
C VAL A 482 -13.42 -8.77 6.42
N PRO A 483 -14.30 -9.69 5.99
CA PRO A 483 -15.52 -9.32 5.26
C PRO A 483 -16.37 -8.35 6.08
N VAL A 484 -17.09 -7.48 5.39
CA VAL A 484 -18.10 -6.61 6.00
C VAL A 484 -19.41 -6.65 5.23
N ARG A 485 -20.52 -6.46 5.93
CA ARG A 485 -21.84 -6.18 5.33
C ARG A 485 -22.19 -4.72 5.60
N VAL A 486 -22.65 -4.04 4.54
CA VAL A 486 -23.00 -2.62 4.59
C VAL A 486 -24.39 -2.43 4.00
N GLN A 487 -25.23 -1.69 4.71
CA GLN A 487 -26.64 -1.48 4.33
C GLN A 487 -26.84 -0.21 3.50
N ASN A 488 -27.89 -0.19 2.69
CA ASN A 488 -28.39 1.01 2.00
C ASN A 488 -27.35 1.72 1.12
N ILE A 489 -26.52 0.97 0.41
CA ILE A 489 -25.48 1.52 -0.47
C ILE A 489 -26.06 1.74 -1.88
N ASN A 490 -25.76 2.91 -2.47
CA ASN A 490 -26.17 3.23 -3.82
C ASN A 490 -25.38 2.39 -4.84
N ILE A 491 -26.11 1.73 -5.74
CA ILE A 491 -25.56 0.87 -6.80
C ILE A 491 -25.74 1.54 -8.16
N GLY A 492 -24.69 1.47 -8.96
CA GLY A 492 -24.63 2.13 -10.24
C GLY A 492 -24.32 3.62 -10.11
N GLY A 493 -24.00 4.28 -11.24
CA GLY A 493 -23.68 5.71 -11.33
C GLY A 493 -23.47 6.09 -12.79
#